data_cb303f91a168b3de6be8ee0d73ca3932
#
_entry.id   cb303f91a168b3de6be8ee0d73ca3932
#
_cell.length_a   1.000
_cell.length_b   1.000
_cell.length_c   1.000
_cell.angle_alpha   90.00
_cell.angle_beta   90.00
_cell.angle_gamma   90.00
#
_symmetry.space_group_name_H-M   'P 1'
#
loop_
_entity.id
_entity.type
_entity.pdbx_description
1 polymer ?
#
loop_
_entity_poly.entity_id
_entity_poly.type
_entity_poly.pdbx_seq_one_letter_code
_entity_poly.pdbx_strand_id
1 'polypeptide(L)'
;PGVNPGERHQIYDAMKQSLADLPRVDSAALDLSDFGRQGSYYARQSTRWLELQAAAEASGVSDATDALADLARWLPQHIPPDDATGIIHGDFRLENIIFHPSEPTVLAVIDWELATLGHPLADLAYNCLIYHLTGADGPRNAANPLAGGIPSEAAYLARYGQRTGRGP
;
A
#
# COMPACT_ATOMS: atom_id res chain seq x y z
N PRO A 1 3.27 3.49 21.21
CA PRO A 1 3.19 4.12 22.54
C PRO A 1 4.56 4.69 22.90
N GLY A 2 4.63 5.98 23.31
CA GLY A 2 5.85 6.59 23.80
C GLY A 2 6.50 7.65 22.90
N VAL A 3 6.10 7.82 21.63
CA VAL A 3 6.60 8.89 20.77
C VAL A 3 5.65 10.09 20.78
N ASN A 4 6.23 11.30 20.79
CA ASN A 4 5.47 12.53 20.71
C ASN A 4 4.94 12.78 19.28
N PRO A 5 4.02 13.76 19.07
CA PRO A 5 3.46 14.02 17.74
C PRO A 5 4.51 14.39 16.67
N GLY A 6 5.55 15.10 17.05
CA GLY A 6 6.63 15.50 16.12
C GLY A 6 7.46 14.29 15.68
N GLU A 7 7.85 13.44 16.61
CA GLU A 7 8.56 12.18 16.31
C GLU A 7 7.71 11.26 15.45
N ARG A 8 6.42 11.16 15.73
CA ARG A 8 5.49 10.35 14.91
C ARG A 8 5.42 10.88 13.48
N HIS A 9 5.35 12.19 13.29
CA HIS A 9 5.36 12.80 11.97
C HIS A 9 6.64 12.43 11.19
N GLN A 10 7.80 12.49 11.85
CA GLN A 10 9.07 12.11 11.25
C GLN A 10 9.15 10.63 10.89
N ILE A 11 8.58 9.73 11.72
CA ILE A 11 8.47 8.29 11.42
C ILE A 11 7.64 8.07 10.15
N TYR A 12 6.48 8.72 10.04
CA TYR A 12 5.66 8.63 8.83
C TYR A 12 6.35 9.23 7.60
N ASP A 13 7.19 10.26 7.78
CA ASP A 13 7.95 10.85 6.68
C ASP A 13 9.07 9.91 6.20
N ALA A 14 9.78 9.25 7.11
CA ALA A 14 10.78 8.24 6.79
C ALA A 14 10.16 7.01 6.10
N MET A 15 9.02 6.54 6.60
CA MET A 15 8.26 5.47 5.96
C MET A 15 7.87 5.82 4.52
N LYS A 16 7.33 7.02 4.28
CA LYS A 16 6.99 7.51 2.93
C LYS A 16 8.21 7.61 2.02
N GLN A 17 9.36 7.98 2.56
CA GLN A 17 10.60 8.01 1.79
C GLN A 17 10.94 6.61 1.27
N SER A 18 10.95 5.63 2.16
CA SER A 18 11.24 4.24 1.78
C SER A 18 10.24 3.70 0.75
N LEU A 19 8.95 4.02 0.92
CA LEU A 19 7.91 3.65 -0.04
C LEU A 19 8.13 4.29 -1.42
N ALA A 20 8.56 5.55 -1.46
CA ALA A 20 8.82 6.28 -2.70
C ALA A 20 10.10 5.81 -3.41
N ASP A 21 11.07 5.29 -2.66
CA ASP A 21 12.34 4.81 -3.21
C ASP A 21 12.22 3.39 -3.79
N LEU A 22 11.33 2.57 -3.23
CA LEU A 22 11.16 1.18 -3.64
C LEU A 22 10.90 1.00 -5.15
N PRO A 23 9.97 1.72 -5.81
CA PRO A 23 9.73 1.59 -7.25
C PRO A 23 10.86 2.16 -8.13
N ARG A 24 11.85 2.83 -7.54
CA ARG A 24 13.01 3.39 -8.25
C ARG A 24 14.15 2.39 -8.36
N VAL A 25 14.06 1.30 -7.62
CA VAL A 25 15.04 0.22 -7.67
C VAL A 25 15.01 -0.40 -9.07
N ASP A 26 16.15 -0.42 -9.73
CA ASP A 26 16.31 -1.11 -11.01
C ASP A 26 16.36 -2.61 -10.76
N SER A 27 15.22 -3.27 -10.95
CA SER A 27 15.11 -4.71 -10.76
C SER A 27 15.99 -5.52 -11.72
N ALA A 28 16.26 -5.01 -12.91
CA ALA A 28 17.13 -5.68 -13.88
C ALA A 28 18.60 -5.60 -13.44
N ALA A 29 19.04 -4.45 -12.93
CA ALA A 29 20.39 -4.29 -12.40
C ALA A 29 20.68 -5.16 -11.17
N LEU A 30 19.63 -5.60 -10.46
CA LEU A 30 19.70 -6.49 -9.30
C LEU A 30 19.44 -7.97 -9.64
N ASP A 31 19.36 -8.31 -10.92
CA ASP A 31 19.06 -9.68 -11.39
C ASP A 31 17.69 -10.20 -10.92
N LEU A 32 16.73 -9.27 -10.76
CA LEU A 32 15.35 -9.53 -10.30
C LEU A 32 14.33 -9.45 -11.44
N SER A 33 14.74 -9.67 -12.68
CA SER A 33 13.86 -9.56 -13.85
C SER A 33 12.75 -10.61 -13.86
N ASP A 34 12.94 -11.72 -13.18
CA ASP A 34 12.00 -12.83 -12.99
C ASP A 34 11.25 -12.79 -11.65
N PHE A 35 11.47 -11.75 -10.85
CA PHE A 35 10.82 -11.58 -9.53
C PHE A 35 9.30 -11.44 -9.62
N GLY A 36 8.75 -11.17 -10.81
CA GLY A 36 7.33 -11.10 -11.06
C GLY A 36 7.02 -10.81 -12.54
N ARG A 37 5.74 -10.86 -12.88
CA ARG A 37 5.29 -10.55 -14.24
C ARG A 37 5.19 -9.04 -14.42
N GLN A 38 5.81 -8.52 -15.48
CA GLN A 38 5.69 -7.12 -15.86
C GLN A 38 4.31 -6.83 -16.48
N GLY A 39 3.85 -5.61 -16.29
CA GLY A 39 2.63 -5.06 -16.88
C GLY A 39 1.32 -5.67 -16.36
N SER A 40 0.23 -4.98 -16.64
CA SER A 40 -1.15 -5.40 -16.35
C SER A 40 -1.39 -5.86 -14.90
N TYR A 41 -0.70 -5.27 -13.94
CA TYR A 41 -0.74 -5.70 -12.55
C TYR A 41 -2.17 -5.68 -12.00
N TYR A 42 -2.89 -4.57 -12.12
CA TYR A 42 -4.24 -4.44 -11.57
C TYR A 42 -5.24 -5.38 -12.25
N ALA A 43 -5.13 -5.57 -13.58
CA ALA A 43 -5.99 -6.51 -14.29
C ALA A 43 -5.81 -7.94 -13.76
N ARG A 44 -4.55 -8.38 -13.58
CA ARG A 44 -4.26 -9.70 -13.02
C ARG A 44 -4.75 -9.85 -11.60
N GLN A 45 -4.56 -8.84 -10.75
CA GLN A 45 -5.02 -8.88 -9.36
C GLN A 45 -6.55 -8.92 -9.30
N SER A 46 -7.25 -8.10 -10.07
CA SER A 46 -8.71 -8.12 -10.14
C SER A 46 -9.22 -9.50 -10.56
N THR A 47 -8.67 -10.09 -11.61
CA THR A 47 -9.06 -11.44 -12.05
C THR A 47 -8.86 -12.48 -10.94
N ARG A 48 -7.67 -12.48 -10.33
CA ARG A 48 -7.36 -13.42 -9.24
C ARG A 48 -8.32 -13.29 -8.05
N TRP A 49 -8.63 -12.06 -7.62
CA TRP A 49 -9.54 -11.85 -6.51
C TRP A 49 -10.98 -12.27 -6.84
N LEU A 50 -11.45 -12.02 -8.06
CA LEU A 50 -12.75 -12.47 -8.53
C LEU A 50 -12.86 -14.00 -8.55
N GLU A 51 -11.82 -14.70 -9.00
CA GLU A 51 -11.76 -16.16 -8.98
C GLU A 51 -11.78 -16.72 -7.56
N LEU A 52 -11.01 -16.14 -6.64
CA LEU A 52 -10.98 -16.53 -5.23
C LEU A 52 -12.33 -16.30 -4.55
N GLN A 53 -12.98 -15.18 -4.83
CA GLN A 53 -14.32 -14.90 -4.31
C GLN A 53 -15.34 -15.92 -4.82
N ALA A 54 -15.38 -16.18 -6.12
CA ALA A 54 -16.28 -17.15 -6.70
C ALA A 54 -16.07 -18.57 -6.11
N ALA A 55 -14.82 -18.96 -5.87
CA ALA A 55 -14.50 -20.21 -5.22
C ALA A 55 -14.96 -20.26 -3.76
N ALA A 56 -14.81 -19.19 -3.01
CA ALA A 56 -15.27 -19.07 -1.62
C ALA A 56 -16.81 -19.14 -1.53
N GLU A 57 -17.52 -18.48 -2.42
CA GLU A 57 -18.99 -18.56 -2.53
C GLU A 57 -19.46 -19.98 -2.85
N ALA A 58 -18.84 -20.64 -3.84
CA ALA A 58 -19.17 -21.99 -4.23
C ALA A 58 -18.94 -23.03 -3.11
N SER A 59 -17.99 -22.75 -2.21
CA SER A 59 -17.70 -23.61 -1.04
C SER A 59 -18.56 -23.30 0.19
N GLY A 60 -19.41 -22.27 0.13
CA GLY A 60 -20.23 -21.82 1.27
C GLY A 60 -19.45 -21.19 2.43
N VAL A 61 -18.21 -20.79 2.18
CA VAL A 61 -17.32 -20.14 3.19
C VAL A 61 -17.54 -18.63 3.26
N SER A 62 -18.09 -18.02 2.22
CA SER A 62 -18.30 -16.58 2.16
C SER A 62 -19.73 -16.24 1.80
N ASP A 63 -20.37 -15.42 2.65
CA ASP A 63 -21.58 -14.70 2.27
C ASP A 63 -21.13 -13.43 1.53
N ALA A 64 -21.15 -13.47 0.19
CA ALA A 64 -20.86 -12.27 -0.59
C ALA A 64 -21.87 -11.18 -0.23
N THR A 65 -21.35 -10.05 0.24
CA THR A 65 -22.20 -8.86 0.44
C THR A 65 -22.48 -8.20 -0.90
N ASP A 66 -23.62 -7.52 -1.05
CA ASP A 66 -23.94 -6.73 -2.24
C ASP A 66 -22.80 -5.75 -2.60
N ALA A 67 -22.16 -5.17 -1.60
CA ALA A 67 -21.00 -4.28 -1.77
C ALA A 67 -19.80 -4.98 -2.44
N LEU A 68 -19.54 -6.24 -2.10
CA LEU A 68 -18.45 -6.99 -2.71
C LEU A 68 -18.76 -7.35 -4.16
N ALA A 69 -20.01 -7.70 -4.46
CA ALA A 69 -20.48 -7.94 -5.82
C ALA A 69 -20.44 -6.67 -6.68
N ASP A 70 -20.76 -5.50 -6.09
CA ASP A 70 -20.65 -4.20 -6.76
C ASP A 70 -19.20 -3.86 -7.07
N LEU A 71 -18.30 -4.06 -6.12
CA LEU A 71 -16.86 -3.84 -6.30
C LEU A 71 -16.29 -4.76 -7.38
N ALA A 72 -16.69 -6.02 -7.40
CA ALA A 72 -16.29 -7.02 -8.40
C ALA A 72 -16.65 -6.58 -9.82
N ARG A 73 -17.81 -5.94 -10.00
CA ARG A 73 -18.27 -5.41 -11.30
C ARG A 73 -17.56 -4.09 -11.67
N TRP A 74 -17.24 -3.28 -10.67
CA TRP A 74 -16.67 -1.95 -10.85
C TRP A 74 -15.17 -2.01 -11.19
N LEU A 75 -14.38 -2.81 -10.47
CA LEU A 75 -12.91 -2.86 -10.59
C LEU A 75 -12.41 -3.07 -12.03
N PRO A 76 -12.90 -4.05 -12.82
CA PRO A 76 -12.40 -4.26 -14.18
C PRO A 76 -12.62 -3.07 -15.13
N GLN A 77 -13.60 -2.23 -14.84
CA GLN A 77 -13.96 -1.05 -15.65
C GLN A 77 -13.17 0.21 -15.25
N HIS A 78 -12.45 0.16 -14.11
CA HIS A 78 -11.76 1.30 -13.53
C HIS A 78 -10.28 1.02 -13.28
N ILE A 79 -9.70 0.11 -14.06
CA ILE A 79 -8.25 -0.15 -14.02
C ILE A 79 -7.53 1.10 -14.56
N PRO A 80 -6.55 1.66 -13.84
CA PRO A 80 -5.76 2.77 -14.33
C PRO A 80 -5.09 2.43 -15.67
N PRO A 81 -5.06 3.39 -16.62
CA PRO A 81 -4.45 3.16 -17.93
C PRO A 81 -2.92 3.10 -17.88
N ASP A 82 -2.30 3.62 -16.82
CA ASP A 82 -0.85 3.53 -16.62
C ASP A 82 -0.46 2.10 -16.26
N ASP A 83 0.51 1.55 -16.99
CA ASP A 83 1.03 0.19 -16.79
C ASP A 83 2.47 0.21 -16.24
N ALA A 84 2.78 1.20 -15.42
CA ALA A 84 4.09 1.30 -14.77
C ALA A 84 4.38 0.05 -13.94
N THR A 85 5.64 -0.38 -13.99
CA THR A 85 6.10 -1.55 -13.25
C THR A 85 7.31 -1.18 -12.39
N GLY A 86 7.33 -1.66 -11.16
CA GLY A 86 8.42 -1.54 -10.21
C GLY A 86 8.33 -2.62 -9.16
N ILE A 87 9.30 -2.68 -8.27
CA ILE A 87 9.20 -3.56 -7.11
C ILE A 87 8.14 -2.99 -6.17
N ILE A 88 7.20 -3.84 -5.77
CA ILE A 88 6.23 -3.57 -4.71
C ILE A 88 6.41 -4.58 -3.60
N HIS A 89 6.13 -4.16 -2.38
CA HIS A 89 6.23 -4.99 -1.19
C HIS A 89 4.99 -5.90 -1.02
N GLY A 90 3.80 -5.39 -1.36
CA GLY A 90 2.54 -6.10 -1.26
C GLY A 90 1.87 -6.06 0.12
N ASP A 91 2.64 -5.77 1.18
CA ASP A 91 2.16 -5.51 2.55
C ASP A 91 2.99 -4.40 3.21
N PHE A 92 3.20 -3.28 2.51
CA PHE A 92 4.00 -2.17 3.03
C PHE A 92 3.24 -1.41 4.10
N ARG A 93 3.59 -1.65 5.36
CA ARG A 93 2.94 -1.06 6.53
C ARG A 93 3.92 -0.88 7.68
N LEU A 94 3.51 -0.11 8.69
CA LEU A 94 4.39 0.31 9.78
C LEU A 94 4.99 -0.88 10.55
N GLU A 95 4.23 -1.96 10.71
CA GLU A 95 4.64 -3.17 11.42
C GLU A 95 5.75 -3.94 10.69
N ASN A 96 5.87 -3.75 9.37
CA ASN A 96 6.90 -4.36 8.54
C ASN A 96 8.13 -3.45 8.34
N ILE A 97 8.28 -2.41 9.16
CA ILE A 97 9.39 -1.46 9.08
C ILE A 97 10.14 -1.43 10.40
N ILE A 98 11.44 -1.65 10.34
CA ILE A 98 12.34 -1.51 11.49
C ILE A 98 12.93 -0.11 11.45
N PHE A 99 12.67 0.67 12.49
CA PHE A 99 13.24 2.00 12.68
C PHE A 99 14.45 1.96 13.60
N HIS A 100 15.32 2.95 13.44
CA HIS A 100 16.40 3.18 14.37
C HIS A 100 15.81 3.55 15.77
N PRO A 101 16.39 3.05 16.88
CA PRO A 101 15.80 3.20 18.22
C PRO A 101 15.69 4.64 18.72
N SER A 102 16.49 5.56 18.22
CA SER A 102 16.55 6.97 18.65
C SER A 102 16.40 7.99 17.53
N GLU A 103 16.30 7.54 16.27
CA GLU A 103 16.20 8.41 15.11
C GLU A 103 15.04 7.99 14.20
N PRO A 104 14.37 8.93 13.52
CA PRO A 104 13.27 8.61 12.60
C PRO A 104 13.82 8.10 11.25
N THR A 105 14.70 7.09 11.30
CA THR A 105 15.37 6.49 10.16
C THR A 105 14.95 5.05 10.02
N VAL A 106 14.55 4.64 8.81
CA VAL A 106 14.26 3.24 8.48
C VAL A 106 15.58 2.50 8.34
N LEU A 107 15.73 1.43 9.11
CA LEU A 107 16.88 0.51 9.04
C LEU A 107 16.61 -0.66 8.09
N ALA A 108 15.38 -1.16 8.08
CA ALA A 108 15.00 -2.27 7.22
C ALA A 108 13.50 -2.29 6.96
N VAL A 109 13.12 -2.85 5.83
CA VAL A 109 11.77 -3.32 5.53
C VAL A 109 11.84 -4.84 5.54
N ILE A 110 10.90 -5.49 6.21
CA ILE A 110 10.84 -6.94 6.42
C ILE A 110 9.54 -7.51 5.89
N ASP A 111 9.43 -8.83 5.82
CA ASP A 111 8.22 -9.54 5.40
C ASP A 111 7.90 -9.40 3.91
N TRP A 112 8.85 -9.78 3.07
CA TRP A 112 8.81 -9.65 1.61
C TRP A 112 8.06 -10.78 0.90
N GLU A 113 7.33 -11.64 1.61
CA GLU A 113 6.69 -12.83 1.04
C GLU A 113 5.62 -12.53 -0.03
N LEU A 114 5.02 -11.33 0.02
CA LEU A 114 4.03 -10.85 -0.96
C LEU A 114 4.64 -9.95 -2.05
N ALA A 115 5.95 -9.72 -1.98
CA ALA A 115 6.62 -8.82 -2.90
C ALA A 115 6.67 -9.38 -4.34
N THR A 116 6.58 -8.48 -5.30
CA THR A 116 6.60 -8.82 -6.73
C THR A 116 6.91 -7.59 -7.59
N LEU A 117 7.00 -7.80 -8.90
CA LEU A 117 6.90 -6.71 -9.86
C LEU A 117 5.43 -6.32 -10.04
N GLY A 118 5.09 -5.08 -9.74
CA GLY A 118 3.71 -4.58 -9.76
C GLY A 118 3.63 -3.08 -9.98
N HIS A 119 2.41 -2.56 -9.96
CA HIS A 119 2.21 -1.13 -10.14
C HIS A 119 2.61 -0.36 -8.87
N PRO A 120 3.49 0.67 -8.95
CA PRO A 120 4.03 1.39 -7.79
C PRO A 120 2.99 2.01 -6.85
N LEU A 121 1.80 2.35 -7.37
CA LEU A 121 0.73 2.90 -6.55
C LEU A 121 -0.03 1.84 -5.72
N ALA A 122 0.25 0.55 -5.89
CA ALA A 122 -0.42 -0.50 -5.13
C ALA A 122 -0.10 -0.42 -3.63
N ASP A 123 1.18 -0.33 -3.28
CA ASP A 123 1.60 -0.16 -1.89
C ASP A 123 1.15 1.19 -1.31
N LEU A 124 1.14 2.26 -2.13
CA LEU A 124 0.63 3.56 -1.70
C LEU A 124 -0.86 3.48 -1.36
N ALA A 125 -1.67 2.86 -2.22
CA ALA A 125 -3.10 2.68 -1.99
C ALA A 125 -3.35 1.83 -0.74
N TYR A 126 -2.57 0.77 -0.54
CA TYR A 126 -2.64 -0.06 0.66
C TYR A 126 -2.34 0.75 1.94
N ASN A 127 -1.32 1.60 1.92
CA ASN A 127 -1.03 2.50 3.02
C ASN A 127 -2.15 3.50 3.30
N CYS A 128 -2.86 3.96 2.26
CA CYS A 128 -3.97 4.90 2.39
C CYS A 128 -5.24 4.22 2.91
N LEU A 129 -5.35 2.90 2.84
CA LEU A 129 -6.53 2.17 3.30
C LEU A 129 -6.89 2.49 4.76
N ILE A 130 -5.90 2.72 5.62
CA ILE A 130 -6.12 3.06 7.03
C ILE A 130 -6.97 4.32 7.23
N TYR A 131 -6.94 5.27 6.29
CA TYR A 131 -7.74 6.50 6.37
C TYR A 131 -9.24 6.26 6.09
N HIS A 132 -9.56 5.12 5.46
CA HIS A 132 -10.91 4.74 5.05
C HIS A 132 -11.53 3.67 5.95
N LEU A 133 -10.72 3.03 6.80
CA LEU A 133 -11.23 2.06 7.76
C LEU A 133 -11.93 2.76 8.92
N THR A 134 -13.07 2.19 9.34
CA THR A 134 -13.88 2.67 10.47
C THR A 134 -13.89 1.62 11.59
N GLY A 135 -14.18 2.05 12.83
CA GLY A 135 -14.26 1.14 13.97
C GLY A 135 -12.91 0.82 14.62
N ALA A 136 -12.75 -0.40 15.12
CA ALA A 136 -11.58 -0.82 15.88
C ALA A 136 -10.29 -0.86 15.03
N ASP A 137 -10.42 -1.09 13.71
CA ASP A 137 -9.33 -1.20 12.77
C ASP A 137 -8.98 0.15 12.12
N GLY A 138 -9.79 1.18 12.33
CA GLY A 138 -9.54 2.53 11.84
C GLY A 138 -8.55 3.31 12.69
N PRO A 139 -8.13 4.51 12.23
CA PRO A 139 -7.22 5.35 12.99
C PRO A 139 -7.83 5.67 14.36
N ARG A 140 -7.15 5.27 15.43
CA ARG A 140 -7.63 5.39 16.82
C ARG A 140 -7.96 6.84 17.25
N ASN A 141 -7.66 7.82 16.39
CA ASN A 141 -7.99 9.24 16.56
C ASN A 141 -8.60 9.82 15.28
N ALA A 142 -9.61 9.17 14.72
CA ALA A 142 -10.34 9.67 13.54
C ALA A 142 -10.84 11.13 13.70
N ALA A 143 -11.03 11.59 14.93
CA ALA A 143 -11.48 12.96 15.22
C ALA A 143 -10.39 14.02 14.93
N ASN A 144 -9.10 13.70 15.07
CA ASN A 144 -7.99 14.58 14.70
C ASN A 144 -6.67 13.82 14.52
N PRO A 145 -6.42 13.16 13.39
CA PRO A 145 -5.14 12.48 13.13
C PRO A 145 -3.95 13.44 13.19
N LEU A 146 -4.13 14.71 12.83
CA LEU A 146 -3.08 15.72 12.87
C LEU A 146 -2.61 16.05 14.30
N ALA A 147 -3.51 16.02 15.31
CA ALA A 147 -3.13 16.21 16.71
C ALA A 147 -2.23 15.07 17.22
N GLY A 148 -2.29 13.91 16.59
CA GLY A 148 -1.43 12.76 16.91
C GLY A 148 -0.10 12.74 16.14
N GLY A 149 0.15 13.67 15.22
CA GLY A 149 1.34 13.70 14.36
C GLY A 149 1.23 12.78 13.13
N ILE A 150 0.10 12.11 12.91
CA ILE A 150 -0.17 11.36 11.69
C ILE A 150 -0.55 12.36 10.59
N PRO A 151 0.07 12.35 9.41
CA PRO A 151 -0.31 13.23 8.30
C PRO A 151 -1.73 12.93 7.84
N SER A 152 -2.43 13.92 7.28
CA SER A 152 -3.66 13.65 6.53
C SER A 152 -3.35 12.85 5.27
N GLU A 153 -4.35 12.11 4.74
CA GLU A 153 -4.20 11.39 3.49
C GLU A 153 -3.73 12.31 2.35
N ALA A 154 -4.36 13.48 2.20
CA ALA A 154 -3.97 14.45 1.18
C ALA A 154 -2.50 14.89 1.31
N ALA A 155 -2.01 15.12 2.54
CA ALA A 155 -0.60 15.44 2.78
C ALA A 155 0.32 14.23 2.51
N TYR A 156 -0.16 13.02 2.79
CA TYR A 156 0.56 11.77 2.51
C TYR A 156 0.76 11.59 1.01
N LEU A 157 -0.32 11.70 0.23
CA LEU A 157 -0.32 11.56 -1.23
C LEU A 157 0.51 12.66 -1.90
N ALA A 158 0.33 13.93 -1.49
CA ALA A 158 1.09 15.06 -2.04
C ALA A 158 2.61 14.86 -1.85
N ARG A 159 3.03 14.35 -0.68
CA ARG A 159 4.44 14.12 -0.40
C ARG A 159 5.01 12.96 -1.23
N TYR A 160 4.24 11.90 -1.43
CA TYR A 160 4.62 10.82 -2.31
C TYR A 160 4.77 11.31 -3.76
N GLY A 161 3.80 12.08 -4.26
CA GLY A 161 3.85 12.67 -5.59
C GLY A 161 5.06 13.58 -5.82
N GLN A 162 5.40 14.43 -4.84
CA GLN A 162 6.60 15.28 -4.88
C GLN A 162 7.90 14.46 -5.01
N ARG A 163 7.96 13.29 -4.36
CA ARG A 163 9.15 12.43 -4.37
C ARG A 163 9.28 11.59 -5.62
N THR A 164 8.17 11.12 -6.16
CA THR A 164 8.17 10.14 -7.26
C THR A 164 7.85 10.75 -8.62
N GLY A 165 7.27 11.95 -8.66
CA GLY A 165 6.64 12.52 -9.85
C GLY A 165 5.34 11.82 -10.23
N ARG A 166 4.82 10.93 -9.36
CA ARG A 166 3.60 10.14 -9.55
C ARG A 166 2.63 10.47 -8.42
N GLY A 167 1.37 10.59 -8.77
CA GLY A 167 0.31 10.86 -7.79
C GLY A 167 -1.04 10.78 -8.45
N PRO A 168 -2.10 10.76 -7.65
CA PRO A 168 -3.46 10.87 -8.15
C PRO A 168 -3.70 12.24 -8.79
#